data_6298a5aa5cba05800294a539584f5bf6
#
_entry.id   6298a5aa5cba05800294a539584f5bf6
#
_cell.length_a   1.000
_cell.length_b   1.000
_cell.length_c   1.000
_cell.angle_alpha   90.00
_cell.angle_beta   90.00
_cell.angle_gamma   90.00
#
_symmetry.space_group_name_H-M   'P 1'
#
loop_
_entity.id
_entity.type
_entity.pdbx_description
1 polymer ?
#
loop_
_entity_poly.entity_id
_entity_poly.type
_entity_poly.pdbx_seq_one_letter_code
_entity_poly.pdbx_strand_id
1 'polypeptide(L)'
;MPAGRGEYIGRKLQNFLDLSQSDRRALQVLGSPPQEVPAHVRLRSAFDEHAGAFLFQDGWGMSFRILADGRRQIINLLLPGDFCDAAFFVLRYADYSIETITPCAISTVMTEEMLDLIRDHPRVGAALWWNAALEETLLRGHITALGRQTAYERAAYLICETKRRLQRIGLAGDDAFEWPITYEMLADALGLSAVHVSRTLRRLETDGLVSLQPRRVLINDLPGLQKIAESMDHEIEPYWAPAPLESYIERL
;
A
#
# COMPACT_ATOMS: atom_id res chain seq x y z
N MET A 1 16.53 -5.36 -12.84
CA MET A 1 17.34 -4.30 -12.23
C MET A 1 16.50 -3.71 -11.12
N PRO A 2 17.06 -3.41 -9.93
CA PRO A 2 16.30 -2.69 -8.91
C PRO A 2 15.84 -1.36 -9.51
N ALA A 3 14.64 -0.93 -9.14
CA ALA A 3 14.09 0.35 -9.58
C ALA A 3 14.97 1.51 -9.09
N GLY A 4 15.04 2.57 -9.87
CA GLY A 4 15.73 3.79 -9.45
C GLY A 4 14.98 4.48 -8.30
N ARG A 5 15.69 5.30 -7.53
CA ARG A 5 15.11 6.10 -6.45
C ARG A 5 13.90 6.92 -6.96
N GLY A 6 12.80 6.90 -6.22
CA GLY A 6 11.56 7.61 -6.57
C GLY A 6 10.76 7.03 -7.74
N GLU A 7 11.19 5.90 -8.31
CA GLU A 7 10.53 5.31 -9.48
C GLU A 7 9.14 4.79 -9.15
N TYR A 8 8.99 4.03 -8.06
CA TYR A 8 7.69 3.44 -7.70
C TYR A 8 6.67 4.46 -7.24
N ILE A 9 7.07 5.47 -6.45
CA ILE A 9 6.16 6.57 -6.10
C ILE A 9 5.79 7.37 -7.35
N GLY A 10 6.73 7.62 -8.26
CA GLY A 10 6.44 8.25 -9.54
C GLY A 10 5.41 7.47 -10.35
N ARG A 11 5.56 6.15 -10.51
CA ARG A 11 4.60 5.27 -11.17
C ARG A 11 3.24 5.29 -10.47
N LYS A 12 3.22 5.24 -9.14
CA LYS A 12 2.00 5.29 -8.33
C LYS A 12 1.24 6.58 -8.57
N LEU A 13 1.91 7.73 -8.53
CA LEU A 13 1.29 9.04 -8.72
C LEU A 13 0.86 9.29 -10.17
N GLN A 14 1.55 8.73 -11.16
CA GLN A 14 1.18 8.79 -12.57
C GLN A 14 -0.16 8.11 -12.91
N ASN A 15 -0.66 7.23 -12.04
CA ASN A 15 -2.02 6.70 -12.19
C ASN A 15 -3.10 7.77 -11.99
N PHE A 16 -2.76 8.92 -11.41
CA PHE A 16 -3.70 10.01 -11.15
C PHE A 16 -3.50 11.19 -12.09
N LEU A 17 -2.26 11.47 -12.49
CA LEU A 17 -1.90 12.68 -13.21
C LEU A 17 -0.59 12.50 -13.96
N ASP A 18 -0.52 13.03 -15.19
CA ASP A 18 0.75 13.09 -15.91
C ASP A 18 1.75 13.99 -15.20
N LEU A 19 2.87 13.39 -14.80
CA LEU A 19 3.97 14.09 -14.16
C LEU A 19 4.99 14.56 -15.19
N SER A 20 5.36 15.83 -15.12
CA SER A 20 6.43 16.41 -15.94
C SER A 20 7.79 15.78 -15.60
N GLN A 21 8.79 16.04 -16.42
CA GLN A 21 10.16 15.56 -16.14
C GLN A 21 10.72 16.22 -14.87
N SER A 22 10.36 17.48 -14.56
CA SER A 22 10.76 18.16 -13.33
C SER A 22 10.13 17.52 -12.11
N ASP A 23 8.83 17.17 -12.17
CA ASP A 23 8.12 16.50 -11.08
C ASP A 23 8.74 15.14 -10.76
N ARG A 24 9.04 14.35 -11.79
CA ARG A 24 9.72 13.05 -11.60
C ARG A 24 11.11 13.20 -10.98
N ARG A 25 11.89 14.22 -11.39
CA ARG A 25 13.18 14.51 -10.77
C ARG A 25 13.06 14.92 -9.31
N ALA A 26 12.05 15.73 -8.97
CA ALA A 26 11.77 16.12 -7.60
C ALA A 26 11.46 14.88 -6.71
N LEU A 27 10.66 13.94 -7.21
CA LEU A 27 10.38 12.68 -6.52
C LEU A 27 11.63 11.80 -6.35
N GLN A 28 12.57 11.82 -7.31
CA GLN A 28 13.82 11.06 -7.22
C GLN A 28 14.76 11.56 -6.11
N VAL A 29 14.68 12.83 -5.74
CA VAL A 29 15.52 13.42 -4.70
C VAL A 29 14.79 13.64 -3.38
N LEU A 30 13.49 13.31 -3.33
CA LEU A 30 12.66 13.50 -2.14
C LEU A 30 13.17 12.68 -0.96
N GLY A 31 13.37 13.34 0.17
CA GLY A 31 13.81 12.75 1.42
C GLY A 31 15.29 12.37 1.44
N SER A 32 15.71 11.70 2.49
CA SER A 32 17.06 11.18 2.65
C SER A 32 17.44 10.18 1.55
N PRO A 33 18.74 9.95 1.27
CA PRO A 33 19.15 8.79 0.50
C PRO A 33 18.54 7.52 1.09
N PRO A 34 18.10 6.54 0.26
CA PRO A 34 17.53 5.31 0.76
C PRO A 34 18.50 4.57 1.69
N GLN A 35 18.01 4.16 2.84
CA GLN A 35 18.76 3.32 3.78
C GLN A 35 18.26 1.88 3.65
N GLU A 36 19.21 0.94 3.59
CA GLU A 36 18.91 -0.49 3.63
C GLU A 36 18.54 -0.90 5.05
N VAL A 37 17.32 -1.42 5.20
CA VAL A 37 16.79 -1.88 6.47
C VAL A 37 16.49 -3.38 6.35
N PRO A 38 17.03 -4.22 7.26
CA PRO A 38 16.71 -5.65 7.27
C PRO A 38 15.21 -5.93 7.45
N ALA A 39 14.80 -7.17 7.16
CA ALA A 39 13.45 -7.62 7.47
C ALA A 39 13.19 -7.61 8.98
N HIS A 40 11.93 -7.44 9.37
CA HIS A 40 11.44 -7.48 10.75
C HIS A 40 12.04 -6.40 11.67
N VAL A 41 12.38 -5.25 11.11
CA VAL A 41 12.84 -4.08 11.86
C VAL A 41 11.68 -3.10 12.08
N ARG A 42 11.48 -2.71 13.34
CA ARG A 42 10.52 -1.68 13.73
C ARG A 42 11.07 -0.30 13.37
N LEU A 43 10.42 0.40 12.44
CA LEU A 43 10.79 1.75 12.02
C LEU A 43 10.22 2.81 12.97
N ARG A 44 9.01 2.56 13.48
CA ARG A 44 8.29 3.44 14.40
C ARG A 44 7.33 2.64 15.26
N SER A 45 7.21 2.98 16.52
CA SER A 45 6.19 2.44 17.41
C SER A 45 5.02 3.42 17.52
N ALA A 46 3.81 2.88 17.75
CA ALA A 46 2.68 3.73 18.13
C ALA A 46 3.04 4.53 19.39
N PHE A 47 2.66 5.80 19.41
CA PHE A 47 2.95 6.81 20.45
C PHE A 47 4.37 7.38 20.46
N ASP A 48 5.27 6.96 19.55
CA ASP A 48 6.53 7.68 19.31
C ASP A 48 6.24 9.07 18.72
N GLU A 49 7.10 10.05 19.01
CA GLU A 49 7.06 11.35 18.34
C GLU A 49 7.35 11.19 16.84
N HIS A 50 6.62 11.93 16.03
CA HIS A 50 6.90 11.96 14.61
C HIS A 50 8.23 12.69 14.31
N ALA A 51 9.07 12.04 13.49
CA ALA A 51 10.35 12.56 13.01
C ALA A 51 10.40 12.58 11.46
N GLY A 52 9.26 12.74 10.82
CA GLY A 52 9.12 12.65 9.36
C GLY A 52 8.30 11.44 8.92
N ALA A 53 8.03 11.34 7.64
CA ALA A 53 7.34 10.21 7.02
C ALA A 53 8.33 9.27 6.34
N PHE A 54 7.92 8.02 6.12
CA PHE A 54 8.73 7.03 5.42
C PHE A 54 8.22 6.81 4.00
N LEU A 55 9.13 6.85 3.04
CA LEU A 55 8.89 6.45 1.66
C LEU A 55 9.57 5.10 1.42
N PHE A 56 8.78 4.07 1.15
CA PHE A 56 9.26 2.75 0.78
C PHE A 56 9.75 2.80 -0.67
N GLN A 57 11.07 2.83 -0.85
CA GLN A 57 11.69 2.80 -2.18
C GLN A 57 11.69 1.39 -2.76
N ASP A 58 11.84 0.37 -1.90
CA ASP A 58 11.78 -1.05 -2.25
C ASP A 58 11.44 -1.90 -1.02
N GLY A 59 11.00 -3.15 -1.24
CA GLY A 59 10.62 -4.09 -0.20
C GLY A 59 9.19 -3.93 0.31
N TRP A 60 8.82 -4.76 1.29
CA TRP A 60 7.50 -4.81 1.88
C TRP A 60 7.55 -4.47 3.36
N GLY A 61 6.56 -3.73 3.82
CA GLY A 61 6.34 -3.43 5.22
C GLY A 61 4.88 -3.59 5.62
N MET A 62 4.59 -3.27 6.86
CA MET A 62 3.23 -3.25 7.42
C MET A 62 3.06 -2.12 8.41
N SER A 63 1.86 -1.57 8.46
CA SER A 63 1.40 -0.75 9.58
C SER A 63 0.44 -1.55 10.45
N PHE A 64 0.52 -1.40 11.76
CA PHE A 64 -0.27 -2.20 12.69
C PHE A 64 -0.45 -1.57 14.06
N ARG A 65 -1.43 -2.09 14.82
CA ARG A 65 -1.64 -1.79 16.23
C ARG A 65 -1.51 -3.07 17.03
N ILE A 66 -0.97 -2.95 18.26
CA ILE A 66 -0.98 -4.00 19.26
C ILE A 66 -1.99 -3.61 20.33
N LEU A 67 -2.91 -4.52 20.64
CA LEU A 67 -3.91 -4.35 21.70
C LEU A 67 -3.30 -4.63 23.08
N ALA A 68 -3.99 -4.22 24.14
CA ALA A 68 -3.52 -4.42 25.52
C ALA A 68 -3.31 -5.90 25.89
N ASP A 69 -3.99 -6.82 25.23
CA ASP A 69 -3.85 -8.27 25.42
C ASP A 69 -2.76 -8.90 24.53
N GLY A 70 -2.00 -8.10 23.79
CA GLY A 70 -0.91 -8.52 22.91
C GLY A 70 -1.32 -8.93 21.51
N ARG A 71 -2.61 -9.00 21.20
CA ARG A 71 -3.06 -9.26 19.80
C ARG A 71 -2.66 -8.11 18.89
N ARG A 72 -2.19 -8.46 17.69
CA ARG A 72 -1.83 -7.50 16.67
C ARG A 72 -2.93 -7.41 15.61
N GLN A 73 -3.26 -6.20 15.17
CA GLN A 73 -4.06 -5.96 13.97
C GLN A 73 -3.18 -5.26 12.93
N ILE A 74 -2.91 -5.91 11.81
CA ILE A 74 -2.31 -5.27 10.65
C ILE A 74 -3.38 -4.40 10.00
N ILE A 75 -3.05 -3.13 9.80
CA ILE A 75 -3.95 -2.12 9.23
C ILE A 75 -3.75 -2.06 7.72
N ASN A 76 -2.48 -2.05 7.27
CA ASN A 76 -2.14 -1.96 5.86
C ASN A 76 -0.81 -2.70 5.57
N LEU A 77 -0.70 -3.27 4.38
CA LEU A 77 0.56 -3.72 3.79
C LEU A 77 1.21 -2.54 3.06
N LEU A 78 2.47 -2.29 3.35
CA LEU A 78 3.25 -1.21 2.74
C LEU A 78 4.08 -1.79 1.60
N LEU A 79 3.94 -1.20 0.42
CA LEU A 79 4.54 -1.65 -0.84
C LEU A 79 5.53 -0.61 -1.36
N PRO A 80 6.41 -0.95 -2.32
CA PRO A 80 7.25 0.04 -2.97
C PRO A 80 6.43 1.20 -3.55
N GLY A 81 6.89 2.43 -3.31
CA GLY A 81 6.18 3.65 -3.66
C GLY A 81 5.14 4.12 -2.63
N ASP A 82 4.93 3.37 -1.54
CA ASP A 82 4.06 3.83 -0.46
C ASP A 82 4.77 4.89 0.38
N PHE A 83 4.02 5.98 0.59
CA PHE A 83 4.39 7.05 1.49
C PHE A 83 3.54 6.90 2.74
N CYS A 84 4.15 6.42 3.81
CA CYS A 84 3.44 6.16 5.05
C CYS A 84 3.72 7.21 6.11
N ASP A 85 2.76 7.30 7.04
CA ASP A 85 2.83 8.21 8.17
C ASP A 85 2.64 9.70 7.77
N ALA A 86 1.83 9.93 6.72
CA ALA A 86 1.48 11.30 6.29
C ALA A 86 0.79 12.12 7.40
N ALA A 87 0.32 11.47 8.47
CA ALA A 87 -0.24 12.12 9.64
C ALA A 87 0.78 12.98 10.42
N PHE A 88 2.10 12.84 10.17
CA PHE A 88 3.15 13.60 10.83
C PHE A 88 3.02 15.13 10.70
N PHE A 89 2.26 15.60 9.70
CA PHE A 89 1.93 17.02 9.55
C PHE A 89 0.93 17.55 10.60
N VAL A 90 0.09 16.67 11.16
CA VAL A 90 -1.03 17.06 12.02
C VAL A 90 -1.02 16.39 13.38
N LEU A 91 -0.37 15.25 13.52
CA LEU A 91 -0.27 14.52 14.78
C LEU A 91 1.16 14.64 15.33
N ARG A 92 1.27 14.90 16.62
CA ARG A 92 2.56 14.91 17.32
C ARG A 92 3.10 13.50 17.53
N TYR A 93 2.22 12.53 17.73
CA TYR A 93 2.57 11.15 18.03
C TYR A 93 1.96 10.22 16.99
N ALA A 94 2.72 9.17 16.62
CA ALA A 94 2.25 8.13 15.72
C ALA A 94 1.07 7.37 16.33
N ASP A 95 0.03 7.14 15.55
CA ASP A 95 -1.15 6.40 15.99
C ASP A 95 -1.07 4.91 15.67
N TYR A 96 -0.05 4.46 14.90
CA TYR A 96 0.25 3.05 14.58
C TYR A 96 1.76 2.79 14.53
N SER A 97 2.13 1.52 14.57
CA SER A 97 3.52 1.06 14.39
C SER A 97 3.79 0.69 12.95
N ILE A 98 5.04 0.87 12.51
CA ILE A 98 5.53 0.51 11.17
C ILE A 98 6.69 -0.48 11.31
N GLU A 99 6.66 -1.58 10.54
CA GLU A 99 7.69 -2.61 10.55
C GLU A 99 7.93 -3.16 9.13
N THR A 100 9.19 -3.48 8.82
CA THR A 100 9.56 -4.12 7.56
C THR A 100 9.19 -5.60 7.57
N ILE A 101 8.66 -6.12 6.45
CA ILE A 101 8.37 -7.56 6.26
C ILE A 101 9.54 -8.24 5.55
N THR A 102 10.10 -7.56 4.54
CA THR A 102 11.29 -8.00 3.79
C THR A 102 12.44 -7.03 4.05
N PRO A 103 13.67 -7.29 3.58
CA PRO A 103 14.64 -6.22 3.44
C PRO A 103 14.04 -5.08 2.60
N CYS A 104 14.22 -3.85 3.04
CA CYS A 104 13.63 -2.66 2.43
C CYS A 104 14.68 -1.58 2.19
N ALA A 105 14.48 -0.78 1.14
CA ALA A 105 15.16 0.48 0.95
C ALA A 105 14.19 1.62 1.32
N ILE A 106 14.53 2.44 2.31
CA ILE A 106 13.61 3.43 2.90
C ILE A 106 14.25 4.81 2.92
N SER A 107 13.53 5.82 2.43
CA SER A 107 13.85 7.24 2.60
C SER A 107 12.98 7.87 3.68
N THR A 108 13.57 8.73 4.51
CA THR A 108 12.83 9.56 5.45
C THR A 108 12.60 10.94 4.82
N VAL A 109 11.37 11.41 4.83
CA VAL A 109 10.96 12.70 4.28
C VAL A 109 10.55 13.61 5.42
N MET A 110 11.23 14.76 5.54
CA MET A 110 10.95 15.74 6.57
C MET A 110 9.83 16.68 6.17
N THR A 111 9.22 17.34 7.14
CA THR A 111 8.10 18.27 6.92
C THR A 111 8.46 19.36 5.91
N GLU A 112 9.63 19.97 6.07
CA GLU A 112 10.11 21.07 5.22
C GLU A 112 10.28 20.60 3.77
N GLU A 113 10.86 19.43 3.56
CA GLU A 113 11.06 18.84 2.22
C GLU A 113 9.71 18.57 1.52
N MET A 114 8.71 18.10 2.28
CA MET A 114 7.38 17.87 1.73
C MET A 114 6.66 19.18 1.39
N LEU A 115 6.77 20.21 2.26
CA LEU A 115 6.18 21.52 2.00
C LEU A 115 6.82 22.19 0.80
N ASP A 116 8.14 22.11 0.67
CA ASP A 116 8.87 22.61 -0.49
C ASP A 116 8.44 21.88 -1.78
N LEU A 117 8.33 20.55 -1.72
CA LEU A 117 7.83 19.76 -2.85
C LEU A 117 6.43 20.21 -3.29
N ILE A 118 5.50 20.39 -2.36
CA ILE A 118 4.12 20.82 -2.67
C ILE A 118 4.11 22.25 -3.25
N ARG A 119 4.93 23.16 -2.71
CA ARG A 119 5.03 24.54 -3.19
C ARG A 119 5.60 24.61 -4.60
N ASP A 120 6.70 23.89 -4.87
CA ASP A 120 7.47 24.01 -6.10
C ASP A 120 6.96 23.06 -7.20
N HIS A 121 6.21 22.02 -6.80
CA HIS A 121 5.61 21.01 -7.67
C HIS A 121 4.13 20.77 -7.31
N PRO A 122 3.22 21.76 -7.53
CA PRO A 122 1.82 21.64 -7.10
C PRO A 122 1.08 20.44 -7.71
N ARG A 123 1.48 20.01 -8.91
CA ARG A 123 0.93 18.79 -9.55
C ARG A 123 1.26 17.54 -8.74
N VAL A 124 2.46 17.43 -8.18
CA VAL A 124 2.85 16.35 -7.26
C VAL A 124 2.03 16.42 -5.98
N GLY A 125 1.85 17.62 -5.42
CA GLY A 125 1.01 17.85 -4.24
C GLY A 125 -0.43 17.36 -4.45
N ALA A 126 -1.04 17.70 -5.59
CA ALA A 126 -2.38 17.23 -5.96
C ALA A 126 -2.42 15.69 -6.09
N ALA A 127 -1.44 15.07 -6.76
CA ALA A 127 -1.37 13.63 -6.90
C ALA A 127 -1.19 12.91 -5.56
N LEU A 128 -0.41 13.46 -4.62
CA LEU A 128 -0.27 12.94 -3.26
C LEU A 128 -1.59 13.03 -2.48
N TRP A 129 -2.34 14.10 -2.63
CA TRP A 129 -3.65 14.23 -1.98
C TRP A 129 -4.66 13.19 -2.53
N TRP A 130 -4.69 12.99 -3.85
CA TRP A 130 -5.53 11.95 -4.44
C TRP A 130 -5.12 10.54 -4.00
N ASN A 131 -3.80 10.30 -3.90
CA ASN A 131 -3.32 9.04 -3.34
C ASN A 131 -3.81 8.84 -1.91
N ALA A 132 -3.79 9.87 -1.06
CA ALA A 132 -4.31 9.79 0.30
C ALA A 132 -5.82 9.51 0.32
N ALA A 133 -6.61 10.14 -0.57
CA ALA A 133 -8.05 9.87 -0.71
C ALA A 133 -8.32 8.42 -1.17
N LEU A 134 -7.49 7.88 -2.06
CA LEU A 134 -7.59 6.47 -2.46
C LEU A 134 -7.26 5.54 -1.28
N GLU A 135 -6.22 5.82 -0.51
CA GLU A 135 -5.85 5.02 0.67
C GLU A 135 -6.98 5.03 1.72
N GLU A 136 -7.63 6.17 1.94
CA GLU A 136 -8.83 6.25 2.78
C GLU A 136 -9.96 5.37 2.24
N THR A 137 -10.15 5.31 0.93
CA THR A 137 -11.16 4.45 0.30
C THR A 137 -10.83 2.97 0.50
N LEU A 138 -9.55 2.58 0.38
CA LEU A 138 -9.10 1.21 0.67
C LEU A 138 -9.31 0.84 2.14
N LEU A 139 -9.03 1.76 3.08
CA LEU A 139 -9.30 1.53 4.51
C LEU A 139 -10.80 1.34 4.79
N ARG A 140 -11.70 2.09 4.13
CA ARG A 140 -13.15 1.85 4.21
C ARG A 140 -13.52 0.46 3.70
N GLY A 141 -12.92 0.01 2.61
CA GLY A 141 -13.07 -1.35 2.10
C GLY A 141 -12.62 -2.40 3.11
N HIS A 142 -11.46 -2.23 3.73
CA HIS A 142 -10.95 -3.12 4.80
C HIS A 142 -11.89 -3.17 6.01
N ILE A 143 -12.44 -2.02 6.45
CA ILE A 143 -13.41 -1.97 7.56
C ILE A 143 -14.67 -2.77 7.19
N THR A 144 -15.18 -2.61 5.98
CA THR A 144 -16.34 -3.36 5.49
C THR A 144 -16.05 -4.86 5.44
N ALA A 145 -14.88 -5.23 4.91
CA ALA A 145 -14.45 -6.61 4.84
C ALA A 145 -14.35 -7.26 6.24
N LEU A 146 -13.66 -6.60 7.17
CA LEU A 146 -13.52 -7.09 8.55
C LEU A 146 -14.85 -7.19 9.29
N GLY A 147 -15.78 -6.25 9.05
CA GLY A 147 -17.03 -6.16 9.76
C GLY A 147 -18.16 -7.03 9.20
N ARG A 148 -18.15 -7.39 7.92
CA ARG A 148 -19.29 -8.03 7.25
C ARG A 148 -18.97 -9.22 6.37
N GLN A 149 -17.77 -9.32 5.81
CA GLN A 149 -17.41 -10.41 4.92
C GLN A 149 -16.99 -11.66 5.69
N THR A 150 -17.21 -12.83 5.09
CA THR A 150 -16.69 -14.10 5.57
C THR A 150 -15.17 -14.15 5.44
N ALA A 151 -14.52 -15.09 6.12
CA ALA A 151 -13.07 -15.29 6.01
C ALA A 151 -12.62 -15.53 4.55
N TYR A 152 -13.46 -16.22 3.79
CA TYR A 152 -13.20 -16.55 2.38
C TYR A 152 -13.23 -15.30 1.49
N GLU A 153 -14.23 -14.46 1.64
CA GLU A 153 -14.38 -13.19 0.92
C GLU A 153 -13.27 -12.20 1.31
N ARG A 154 -12.94 -12.09 2.60
CA ARG A 154 -11.83 -11.25 3.08
C ARG A 154 -10.49 -11.63 2.50
N ALA A 155 -10.20 -12.95 2.43
CA ALA A 155 -8.95 -13.44 1.85
C ALA A 155 -8.90 -13.15 0.34
N ALA A 156 -9.98 -13.38 -0.39
CA ALA A 156 -10.09 -13.02 -1.80
C ALA A 156 -9.91 -11.52 -2.02
N TYR A 157 -10.57 -10.68 -1.21
CA TYR A 157 -10.45 -9.22 -1.26
C TYR A 157 -9.00 -8.74 -1.08
N LEU A 158 -8.30 -9.22 -0.04
CA LEU A 158 -6.91 -8.82 0.23
C LEU A 158 -5.96 -9.22 -0.90
N ILE A 159 -6.17 -10.41 -1.50
CA ILE A 159 -5.37 -10.89 -2.65
C ILE A 159 -5.62 -9.99 -3.87
N CYS A 160 -6.88 -9.70 -4.21
CA CYS A 160 -7.24 -8.81 -5.33
C CYS A 160 -6.69 -7.40 -5.15
N GLU A 161 -6.88 -6.82 -3.97
CA GLU A 161 -6.41 -5.47 -3.63
C GLU A 161 -4.88 -5.37 -3.75
N THR A 162 -4.15 -6.31 -3.17
CA THR A 162 -2.69 -6.33 -3.23
C THR A 162 -2.18 -6.49 -4.67
N LYS A 163 -2.77 -7.42 -5.44
CA LYS A 163 -2.44 -7.59 -6.87
C LYS A 163 -2.59 -6.27 -7.63
N ARG A 164 -3.73 -5.59 -7.47
CA ARG A 164 -4.02 -4.33 -8.14
C ARG A 164 -3.02 -3.23 -7.76
N ARG A 165 -2.66 -3.10 -6.47
CA ARG A 165 -1.66 -2.12 -6.02
C ARG A 165 -0.29 -2.39 -6.65
N LEU A 166 0.13 -3.65 -6.71
CA LEU A 166 1.39 -4.04 -7.34
C LEU A 166 1.37 -3.85 -8.86
N GLN A 167 0.25 -4.12 -9.53
CA GLN A 167 0.10 -3.87 -10.98
C GLN A 167 0.26 -2.39 -11.33
N ARG A 168 -0.30 -1.48 -10.51
CA ARG A 168 -0.19 -0.03 -10.73
C ARG A 168 1.24 0.50 -10.72
N ILE A 169 2.14 -0.20 -10.05
CA ILE A 169 3.56 0.15 -9.98
C ILE A 169 4.45 -0.77 -10.83
N GLY A 170 3.86 -1.73 -11.56
CA GLY A 170 4.56 -2.65 -12.45
C GLY A 170 5.28 -3.78 -11.74
N LEU A 171 4.87 -4.16 -10.53
CA LEU A 171 5.43 -5.27 -9.73
C LEU A 171 4.56 -6.54 -9.72
N ALA A 172 3.42 -6.54 -10.40
CA ALA A 172 2.63 -7.74 -10.64
C ALA A 172 2.41 -7.94 -12.13
N GLY A 173 2.51 -9.18 -12.57
CA GLY A 173 2.04 -9.63 -13.88
C GLY A 173 0.54 -9.87 -13.90
N ASP A 174 0.03 -10.36 -15.04
CA ASP A 174 -1.40 -10.67 -15.18
C ASP A 174 -1.84 -11.80 -14.25
N ASP A 175 -0.99 -12.83 -14.10
CA ASP A 175 -1.36 -14.05 -13.40
C ASP A 175 -0.63 -14.29 -12.08
N ALA A 176 0.36 -13.46 -11.71
CA ALA A 176 1.14 -13.74 -10.52
C ALA A 176 1.84 -12.50 -9.94
N PHE A 177 2.07 -12.55 -8.62
CA PHE A 177 2.83 -11.52 -7.90
C PHE A 177 3.57 -12.09 -6.69
N GLU A 178 4.57 -11.36 -6.20
CA GLU A 178 5.26 -11.70 -4.97
C GLU A 178 4.35 -11.51 -3.76
N TRP A 179 4.41 -12.47 -2.81
CA TRP A 179 3.59 -12.51 -1.61
C TRP A 179 4.41 -12.97 -0.42
N PRO A 180 5.19 -12.08 0.20
CA PRO A 180 6.07 -12.44 1.31
C PRO A 180 5.34 -12.47 2.67
N ILE A 181 4.03 -12.69 2.67
CA ILE A 181 3.17 -12.62 3.84
C ILE A 181 3.01 -14.02 4.44
N THR A 182 3.28 -14.15 5.76
CA THR A 182 3.07 -15.40 6.48
C THR A 182 1.59 -15.62 6.85
N TYR A 183 1.24 -16.84 7.26
CA TYR A 183 -0.12 -17.14 7.72
C TYR A 183 -0.48 -16.38 9.00
N GLU A 184 0.49 -16.12 9.87
CA GLU A 184 0.34 -15.30 11.07
C GLU A 184 0.04 -13.84 10.69
N MET A 185 0.79 -13.27 9.74
CA MET A 185 0.52 -11.92 9.25
C MET A 185 -0.86 -11.82 8.59
N LEU A 186 -1.24 -12.82 7.80
CA LEU A 186 -2.59 -12.89 7.24
C LEU A 186 -3.66 -12.99 8.32
N ALA A 187 -3.43 -13.77 9.36
CA ALA A 187 -4.34 -13.86 10.51
C ALA A 187 -4.51 -12.50 11.19
N ASP A 188 -3.41 -11.78 11.41
CA ASP A 188 -3.42 -10.45 11.99
C ASP A 188 -4.08 -9.40 11.07
N ALA A 189 -3.98 -9.54 9.75
CA ALA A 189 -4.64 -8.65 8.79
C ALA A 189 -6.14 -8.93 8.66
N LEU A 190 -6.52 -10.21 8.67
CA LEU A 190 -7.91 -10.65 8.42
C LEU A 190 -8.75 -10.80 9.70
N GLY A 191 -8.16 -10.60 10.89
CA GLY A 191 -8.84 -10.82 12.17
C GLY A 191 -9.23 -12.30 12.39
N LEU A 192 -8.34 -13.23 12.03
CA LEU A 192 -8.54 -14.68 12.07
C LEU A 192 -7.44 -15.37 12.88
N SER A 193 -7.57 -16.67 13.11
CA SER A 193 -6.44 -17.51 13.54
C SER A 193 -5.67 -18.04 12.33
N ALA A 194 -4.37 -18.33 12.50
CA ALA A 194 -3.53 -18.89 11.42
C ALA A 194 -4.09 -20.22 10.87
N VAL A 195 -4.71 -21.04 11.73
CA VAL A 195 -5.40 -22.28 11.32
C VAL A 195 -6.59 -22.00 10.43
N HIS A 196 -7.36 -20.93 10.74
CA HIS A 196 -8.50 -20.53 9.91
C HIS A 196 -8.02 -19.97 8.56
N VAL A 197 -6.98 -19.15 8.56
CA VAL A 197 -6.33 -18.66 7.33
C VAL A 197 -5.89 -19.83 6.44
N SER A 198 -5.18 -20.82 6.99
CA SER A 198 -4.74 -21.99 6.25
C SER A 198 -5.90 -22.74 5.56
N ARG A 199 -7.01 -22.94 6.29
CA ARG A 199 -8.22 -23.58 5.73
C ARG A 199 -8.86 -22.72 4.63
N THR A 200 -8.92 -21.43 4.86
CA THR A 200 -9.52 -20.48 3.90
C THR A 200 -8.73 -20.43 2.60
N LEU A 201 -7.40 -20.35 2.69
CA LEU A 201 -6.53 -20.34 1.51
C LEU A 201 -6.59 -21.67 0.73
N ARG A 202 -6.58 -22.81 1.44
CA ARG A 202 -6.78 -24.13 0.78
C ARG A 202 -8.12 -24.22 0.04
N ARG A 203 -9.16 -23.59 0.56
CA ARG A 203 -10.45 -23.53 -0.12
C ARG A 203 -10.36 -22.73 -1.42
N LEU A 204 -9.70 -21.55 -1.40
CA LEU A 204 -9.46 -20.78 -2.62
C LEU A 204 -8.66 -21.56 -3.67
N GLU A 205 -7.68 -22.38 -3.25
CA GLU A 205 -6.94 -23.28 -4.13
C GLU A 205 -7.83 -24.42 -4.67
N THR A 206 -8.62 -25.07 -3.82
CA THR A 206 -9.52 -26.15 -4.21
C THR A 206 -10.59 -25.67 -5.19
N ASP A 207 -11.09 -24.46 -5.02
CA ASP A 207 -12.06 -23.83 -5.91
C ASP A 207 -11.41 -23.34 -7.23
N GLY A 208 -10.08 -23.54 -7.39
CA GLY A 208 -9.34 -23.24 -8.62
C GLY A 208 -9.07 -21.74 -8.85
N LEU A 209 -9.23 -20.89 -7.84
CA LEU A 209 -9.12 -19.44 -7.97
C LEU A 209 -7.67 -18.96 -7.91
N VAL A 210 -6.87 -19.57 -7.04
CA VAL A 210 -5.46 -19.23 -6.83
C VAL A 210 -4.61 -20.48 -6.68
N SER A 211 -3.30 -20.35 -6.85
CA SER A 211 -2.30 -21.34 -6.44
C SER A 211 -1.25 -20.66 -5.59
N LEU A 212 -0.99 -21.19 -4.40
CA LEU A 212 -0.06 -20.64 -3.46
C LEU A 212 1.29 -21.34 -3.56
N GLN A 213 2.33 -20.58 -3.78
CA GLN A 213 3.72 -21.03 -3.80
C GLN A 213 4.52 -20.30 -2.73
N PRO A 214 5.72 -20.76 -2.34
CA PRO A 214 6.56 -20.03 -1.42
C PRO A 214 6.79 -18.60 -1.92
N ARG A 215 6.33 -17.61 -1.14
CA ARG A 215 6.44 -16.16 -1.41
C ARG A 215 5.80 -15.71 -2.74
N ARG A 216 4.81 -16.44 -3.26
CA ARG A 216 4.14 -16.09 -4.53
C ARG A 216 2.69 -16.56 -4.55
N VAL A 217 1.82 -15.74 -5.09
CA VAL A 217 0.44 -16.09 -5.43
C VAL A 217 0.31 -16.10 -6.94
N LEU A 218 -0.26 -17.18 -7.49
CA LEU A 218 -0.73 -17.25 -8.86
C LEU A 218 -2.24 -17.12 -8.84
N ILE A 219 -2.78 -16.30 -9.73
CA ILE A 219 -4.23 -16.15 -9.93
C ILE A 219 -4.63 -17.03 -11.11
N ASN A 220 -5.45 -18.03 -10.87
CA ASN A 220 -5.91 -18.97 -11.89
C ASN A 220 -7.23 -18.49 -12.52
N ASP A 221 -8.10 -17.84 -11.73
CA ASP A 221 -9.37 -17.26 -12.18
C ASP A 221 -9.57 -15.90 -11.50
N LEU A 222 -9.12 -14.83 -12.15
CA LEU A 222 -9.27 -13.46 -11.63
C LEU A 222 -10.75 -13.02 -11.57
N PRO A 223 -11.58 -13.22 -12.61
CA PRO A 223 -12.99 -12.84 -12.53
C PRO A 223 -13.74 -13.58 -11.40
N GLY A 224 -13.47 -14.86 -11.20
CA GLY A 224 -14.05 -15.65 -10.11
C GLY A 224 -13.61 -15.13 -8.75
N LEU A 225 -12.32 -14.79 -8.58
CA LEU A 225 -11.78 -14.26 -7.34
C LEU A 225 -12.36 -12.87 -7.01
N GLN A 226 -12.47 -12.00 -8.02
CA GLN A 226 -13.09 -10.67 -7.88
C GLN A 226 -14.56 -10.74 -7.47
N LYS A 227 -15.30 -11.68 -8.06
CA LYS A 227 -16.70 -11.91 -7.70
C LYS A 227 -16.87 -12.34 -6.23
N ILE A 228 -15.95 -13.15 -5.70
CA ILE A 228 -15.98 -13.57 -4.30
C ILE A 228 -15.55 -12.44 -3.38
N ALA A 229 -14.56 -11.69 -3.79
CA ALA A 229 -14.08 -10.53 -3.05
C ALA A 229 -15.16 -9.45 -2.89
N GLU A 230 -16.29 -9.53 -3.64
CA GLU A 230 -17.23 -8.43 -3.80
C GLU A 230 -16.47 -7.12 -4.04
N SER A 231 -15.36 -7.25 -4.81
CA SER A 231 -14.47 -6.12 -4.96
C SER A 231 -15.21 -5.02 -5.70
N MET A 232 -15.29 -3.85 -5.07
CA MET A 232 -15.76 -2.62 -5.68
C MET A 232 -14.81 -2.14 -6.78
N ASP A 233 -14.12 -3.10 -7.45
CA ASP A 233 -13.07 -2.81 -8.43
C ASP A 233 -13.57 -1.96 -9.60
N HIS A 234 -14.86 -2.09 -9.93
CA HIS A 234 -15.50 -1.22 -10.92
C HIS A 234 -15.83 0.19 -10.40
N GLU A 235 -15.88 0.39 -9.06
CA GLU A 235 -16.20 1.68 -8.45
C GLU A 235 -14.95 2.45 -8.02
N ILE A 236 -13.79 1.76 -7.88
CA ILE A 236 -12.50 2.38 -7.53
C ILE A 236 -11.61 2.59 -8.78
N GLU A 237 -12.07 2.28 -9.97
CA GLU A 237 -11.45 2.89 -11.14
C GLU A 237 -11.55 4.41 -10.97
N PRO A 238 -10.42 5.14 -11.05
CA PRO A 238 -10.51 6.59 -10.99
C PRO A 238 -11.56 7.02 -12.01
N TYR A 239 -12.68 7.56 -11.54
CA TYR A 239 -13.66 8.19 -12.42
C TYR A 239 -13.03 9.47 -12.95
N TRP A 240 -12.05 9.25 -13.85
CA TRP A 240 -11.39 10.31 -14.53
C TRP A 240 -12.23 10.75 -15.73
N ALA A 241 -12.82 11.89 -15.55
CA ALA A 241 -12.90 12.81 -16.68
C ALA A 241 -11.60 13.63 -16.65
N PRO A 242 -10.57 13.32 -17.43
CA PRO A 242 -9.27 14.01 -17.37
C PRO A 242 -9.40 15.52 -17.63
N ALA A 243 -10.35 15.93 -18.42
CA ALA A 243 -10.49 17.30 -18.90
C ALA A 243 -10.82 18.37 -17.82
N PRO A 244 -11.69 18.17 -16.81
CA PRO A 244 -12.00 19.26 -15.87
C PRO A 244 -10.86 19.54 -14.89
N LEU A 245 -10.13 18.52 -14.42
CA LEU A 245 -9.10 18.68 -13.38
C LEU A 245 -7.76 19.13 -13.94
N GLU A 246 -7.35 18.67 -15.09
CA GLU A 246 -6.18 19.20 -15.80
C GLU A 246 -6.32 20.71 -16.04
N SER A 247 -7.50 21.18 -16.43
CA SER A 247 -7.75 22.61 -16.64
C SER A 247 -7.69 23.46 -15.37
N TYR A 248 -7.88 22.88 -14.17
CA TYR A 248 -7.72 23.57 -12.91
C TYR A 248 -6.26 23.60 -12.45
N ILE A 249 -5.51 22.53 -12.70
CA ILE A 249 -4.10 22.42 -12.32
C ILE A 249 -3.18 23.24 -13.23
N GLU A 250 -3.55 23.41 -14.51
CA GLU A 250 -2.83 24.30 -15.43
C GLU A 250 -2.93 25.79 -15.05
N ARG A 251 -3.81 26.13 -14.11
CA ARG A 251 -3.98 27.49 -13.58
C ARG A 251 -3.26 27.73 -12.25
N LEU A 252 -2.66 26.70 -11.64
CA LEU A 252 -1.81 26.78 -10.46
C LEU A 252 -0.35 26.86 -10.87
#